data_e42870927aca19bc0218973612f49b3e
#
_entry.id   e42870927aca19bc0218973612f49b3e
#
_cell.length_a   1.000
_cell.length_b   1.000
_cell.length_c   1.000
_cell.angle_alpha   90.00
_cell.angle_beta   90.00
_cell.angle_gamma   90.00
#
_symmetry.space_group_name_H-M   'P 1'
#
loop_
_entity.id
_entity.type
_entity.pdbx_description
1 polymer ?
#
loop_
_entity_poly.entity_id
_entity_poly.type
_entity_poly.pdbx_seq_one_letter_code
_entity_poly.pdbx_strand_id
1 'polypeptide(L)'
;MSPKDELIHPFHWGEAMCRFKLFITEKGKYLLWDDHHIVCDAFGKIIFWRDLQRAYDGQDLAPDSWFEYLQEREAEKSSPHYAESRKWYEDNYGSHEFCGYPAADFYDMGGGLNKQGLLSVRSGLADDSLDVLKRYHLTHTEFFIALSLFATAEYNLNPSVLITWCNKGRWKRKHHRITGMMIQDMPAFLNVEGLSIADIASSVRQQVKGCMLHRDYPYMSLDEKMLENENLCLIYQGRLYTDGPVIPLIAELLEMQNKHAGSQNILDIEVIETDDGIDLLFNYAAHMYKPESIERYSQIFIRILHDALRRMNANA
;
A
#
# COMPACT_ATOMS: atom_id res chain seq x y z
N MET A 1 -11.88 -13.05 28.52
CA MET A 1 -11.86 -12.06 27.43
C MET A 1 -10.88 -10.98 27.85
N SER A 2 -9.84 -10.71 27.09
CA SER A 2 -8.92 -9.62 27.37
C SER A 2 -9.65 -8.29 27.13
N PRO A 3 -9.32 -7.18 27.84
CA PRO A 3 -9.87 -5.87 27.48
C PRO A 3 -9.71 -5.50 26.01
N LYS A 4 -8.72 -6.08 25.33
CA LYS A 4 -8.50 -5.92 23.89
C LYS A 4 -9.58 -6.58 23.04
N ASP A 5 -10.16 -7.70 23.48
CA ASP A 5 -11.19 -8.43 22.74
C ASP A 5 -12.56 -7.73 22.80
N GLU A 6 -12.76 -6.83 23.80
CA GLU A 6 -13.96 -6.00 23.91
C GLU A 6 -13.90 -4.70 23.08
N LEU A 7 -12.73 -4.35 22.58
CA LEU A 7 -12.48 -3.06 21.94
C LEU A 7 -12.59 -3.10 20.44
N ILE A 8 -12.27 -4.24 19.82
CA ILE A 8 -12.23 -4.41 18.37
C ILE A 8 -13.29 -5.43 17.99
N HIS A 9 -14.35 -4.95 17.35
CA HIS A 9 -15.43 -5.78 16.82
C HIS A 9 -15.54 -5.58 15.31
N PRO A 10 -15.98 -6.60 14.56
CA PRO A 10 -16.31 -6.42 13.15
C PRO A 10 -17.29 -5.26 12.96
N PHE A 11 -17.15 -4.53 11.87
CA PHE A 11 -18.12 -3.54 11.43
C PHE A 11 -19.18 -4.23 10.57
N HIS A 12 -20.44 -3.80 10.71
CA HIS A 12 -21.54 -4.31 9.90
C HIS A 12 -22.08 -3.19 9.01
N TRP A 13 -22.51 -3.55 7.81
CA TRP A 13 -23.12 -2.60 6.89
C TRP A 13 -24.38 -1.98 7.51
N GLY A 14 -24.47 -0.66 7.45
CA GLY A 14 -25.56 0.10 8.06
C GLY A 14 -25.23 0.69 9.44
N GLU A 15 -24.08 0.38 10.02
CA GLU A 15 -23.57 1.00 11.24
C GLU A 15 -22.55 2.11 10.93
N ALA A 16 -22.22 2.90 11.96
CA ALA A 16 -21.10 3.84 11.85
C ALA A 16 -19.79 3.07 11.69
N MET A 17 -19.06 3.36 10.60
CA MET A 17 -17.81 2.68 10.25
C MET A 17 -16.58 3.23 11.00
N CYS A 18 -16.81 3.98 12.08
CA CYS A 18 -15.75 4.39 13.01
C CYS A 18 -16.33 4.50 14.44
N ARG A 19 -15.48 4.25 15.41
CA ARG A 19 -15.79 4.28 16.84
C ARG A 19 -14.69 4.99 17.58
N PHE A 20 -15.09 5.79 18.57
CA PHE A 20 -14.17 6.45 19.49
C PHE A 20 -14.46 6.02 20.91
N LYS A 21 -13.42 5.68 21.67
CA LYS A 21 -13.53 5.32 23.07
C LYS A 21 -12.47 6.02 23.89
N LEU A 22 -12.90 6.78 24.91
CA LEU A 22 -12.01 7.45 25.83
C LEU A 22 -11.85 6.58 27.09
N PHE A 23 -10.61 6.21 27.38
CA PHE A 23 -10.24 5.51 28.62
C PHE A 23 -9.65 6.51 29.60
N ILE A 24 -10.18 6.53 30.82
CA ILE A 24 -9.64 7.32 31.94
C ILE A 24 -9.08 6.31 32.93
N THR A 25 -7.77 6.33 33.12
CA THR A 25 -7.05 5.43 34.02
C THR A 25 -6.22 6.22 35.02
N GLU A 26 -5.67 5.55 36.04
CA GLU A 26 -4.72 6.16 36.96
C GLU A 26 -3.43 6.67 36.27
N LYS A 27 -3.06 6.07 35.12
CA LYS A 27 -1.87 6.42 34.35
C LYS A 27 -2.09 7.53 33.32
N GLY A 28 -3.34 7.88 33.03
CA GLY A 28 -3.67 8.91 32.05
C GLY A 28 -4.97 8.69 31.32
N LYS A 29 -5.21 9.53 30.33
CA LYS A 29 -6.36 9.46 29.43
C LYS A 29 -5.89 8.96 28.07
N TYR A 30 -6.59 7.99 27.51
CA TYR A 30 -6.26 7.37 26.22
C TYR A 30 -7.49 7.40 25.32
N LEU A 31 -7.31 7.90 24.10
CA LEU A 31 -8.35 7.88 23.08
C LEU A 31 -8.06 6.75 22.09
N LEU A 32 -8.98 5.80 22.00
CA LEU A 32 -8.99 4.78 20.95
C LEU A 32 -9.84 5.27 19.80
N TRP A 33 -9.34 5.17 18.60
CA TRP A 33 -10.06 5.27 17.35
C TRP A 33 -10.00 3.91 16.65
N ASP A 34 -11.14 3.26 16.51
CA ASP A 34 -11.33 2.03 15.74
C ASP A 34 -12.17 2.37 14.51
N ASP A 35 -11.68 2.06 13.32
CA ASP A 35 -12.34 2.40 12.07
C ASP A 35 -12.19 1.29 11.02
N HIS A 36 -13.23 1.12 10.21
CA HIS A 36 -13.14 0.33 8.99
C HIS A 36 -12.34 1.11 7.95
N HIS A 37 -11.44 0.45 7.24
CA HIS A 37 -10.53 1.10 6.29
C HIS A 37 -11.25 1.86 5.15
N ILE A 38 -12.54 1.57 4.91
CA ILE A 38 -13.37 2.27 3.90
C ILE A 38 -13.56 3.77 4.21
N VAL A 39 -13.43 4.19 5.47
CA VAL A 39 -13.66 5.59 5.86
C VAL A 39 -12.39 6.42 5.89
N CYS A 40 -11.21 5.79 6.07
CA CYS A 40 -9.98 6.53 6.24
C CYS A 40 -8.76 5.71 5.83
N ASP A 41 -7.85 6.33 5.11
CA ASP A 41 -6.52 5.80 4.83
C ASP A 41 -5.49 6.31 5.86
N ALA A 42 -4.26 5.79 5.80
CA ALA A 42 -3.19 6.15 6.72
C ALA A 42 -2.89 7.67 6.71
N PHE A 43 -2.92 8.32 5.54
CA PHE A 43 -2.76 9.77 5.41
C PHE A 43 -3.90 10.54 6.08
N GLY A 44 -5.13 10.08 5.90
CA GLY A 44 -6.30 10.65 6.56
C GLY A 44 -6.19 10.55 8.07
N LYS A 45 -5.68 9.42 8.60
CA LYS A 45 -5.43 9.25 10.06
C LYS A 45 -4.42 10.26 10.60
N ILE A 46 -3.34 10.51 9.86
CA ILE A 46 -2.34 11.54 10.26
C ILE A 46 -2.98 12.93 10.30
N ILE A 47 -3.79 13.26 9.29
CA ILE A 47 -4.51 14.54 9.25
C ILE A 47 -5.44 14.64 10.46
N PHE A 48 -6.22 13.61 10.75
CA PHE A 48 -7.13 13.56 11.88
C PHE A 48 -6.40 13.80 13.21
N TRP A 49 -5.31 13.07 13.49
CA TRP A 49 -4.57 13.21 14.74
C TRP A 49 -3.94 14.60 14.89
N ARG A 50 -3.39 15.14 13.82
CA ARG A 50 -2.86 16.50 13.80
C ARG A 50 -3.95 17.53 14.10
N ASP A 51 -5.10 17.41 13.46
CA ASP A 51 -6.20 18.36 13.62
C ASP A 51 -6.89 18.19 14.99
N LEU A 52 -6.96 16.95 15.52
CA LEU A 52 -7.38 16.72 16.89
C LEU A 52 -6.47 17.42 17.91
N GLN A 53 -5.14 17.34 17.74
CA GLN A 53 -4.19 18.05 18.58
C GLN A 53 -4.39 19.57 18.50
N ARG A 54 -4.55 20.11 17.30
CA ARG A 54 -4.81 21.54 17.09
C ARG A 54 -6.11 22.00 17.77
N ALA A 55 -7.17 21.22 17.64
CA ALA A 55 -8.44 21.50 18.33
C ALA A 55 -8.28 21.44 19.85
N TYR A 56 -7.52 20.47 20.36
CA TYR A 56 -7.22 20.36 21.78
C TYR A 56 -6.45 21.59 22.31
N ASP A 57 -5.57 22.15 21.48
CA ASP A 57 -4.82 23.38 21.76
C ASP A 57 -5.66 24.68 21.56
N GLY A 58 -6.96 24.55 21.30
CA GLY A 58 -7.88 25.67 21.12
C GLY A 58 -7.75 26.38 19.78
N GLN A 59 -7.17 25.77 18.77
CA GLN A 59 -7.04 26.34 17.43
C GLN A 59 -8.29 26.06 16.59
N ASP A 60 -8.70 27.03 15.79
CA ASP A 60 -9.76 26.83 14.80
C ASP A 60 -9.32 25.87 13.68
N LEU A 61 -10.19 24.97 13.30
CA LEU A 61 -9.98 24.06 12.19
C LEU A 61 -10.72 24.53 10.94
N ALA A 62 -10.08 24.38 9.79
CA ALA A 62 -10.78 24.54 8.52
C ALA A 62 -11.77 23.39 8.33
N PRO A 63 -12.93 23.62 7.67
CA PRO A 63 -13.85 22.56 7.31
C PRO A 63 -13.16 21.49 6.47
N ASP A 64 -13.51 20.23 6.71
CA ASP A 64 -13.12 19.13 5.84
C ASP A 64 -13.90 19.21 4.52
N SER A 65 -13.24 18.93 3.40
CA SER A 65 -13.84 18.96 2.07
C SER A 65 -14.07 17.59 1.46
N TRP A 66 -14.37 16.60 2.29
CA TRP A 66 -14.64 15.22 1.86
C TRP A 66 -15.87 15.12 0.95
N PHE A 67 -16.95 15.82 1.29
CA PHE A 67 -18.17 15.80 0.48
C PHE A 67 -17.96 16.45 -0.89
N GLU A 68 -17.25 17.57 -0.95
CA GLU A 68 -16.89 18.22 -2.21
C GLU A 68 -16.02 17.31 -3.07
N TYR A 69 -15.09 16.59 -2.45
CA TYR A 69 -14.27 15.61 -3.15
C TYR A 69 -15.13 14.48 -3.74
N LEU A 70 -16.07 13.92 -3.00
CA LEU A 70 -16.97 12.88 -3.51
C LEU A 70 -17.84 13.39 -4.65
N GLN A 71 -18.35 14.62 -4.58
CA GLN A 71 -19.11 15.23 -5.66
C GLN A 71 -18.26 15.45 -6.92
N GLU A 72 -17.00 15.88 -6.76
CA GLU A 72 -16.06 15.97 -7.87
C GLU A 72 -15.83 14.60 -8.53
N ARG A 73 -15.56 13.57 -7.74
CA ARG A 73 -15.36 12.20 -8.25
C ARG A 73 -16.59 11.66 -8.97
N GLU A 74 -17.79 11.95 -8.48
CA GLU A 74 -19.03 11.52 -9.16
C GLU A 74 -19.23 12.27 -10.49
N ALA A 75 -18.96 13.56 -10.52
CA ALA A 75 -19.04 14.34 -11.76
C ALA A 75 -18.02 13.90 -12.82
N GLU A 76 -16.82 13.49 -12.39
CA GLU A 76 -15.76 12.97 -13.28
C GLU A 76 -16.23 11.75 -14.08
N LYS A 77 -17.09 10.88 -13.53
CA LYS A 77 -17.61 9.66 -14.20
C LYS A 77 -18.34 9.96 -15.51
N SER A 78 -18.93 11.14 -15.66
CA SER A 78 -19.63 11.59 -16.85
C SER A 78 -18.73 12.32 -17.85
N SER A 79 -17.44 12.47 -17.56
CA SER A 79 -16.51 13.18 -18.42
C SER A 79 -16.03 12.31 -19.59
N PRO A 80 -15.74 12.91 -20.78
CA PRO A 80 -15.10 12.16 -21.86
C PRO A 80 -13.78 11.53 -21.44
N HIS A 81 -13.00 12.22 -20.60
CA HIS A 81 -11.72 11.74 -20.09
C HIS A 81 -11.85 10.48 -19.24
N TYR A 82 -12.94 10.30 -18.50
CA TYR A 82 -13.20 9.07 -17.74
C TYR A 82 -13.36 7.86 -18.68
N ALA A 83 -14.09 8.02 -19.79
CA ALA A 83 -14.25 6.98 -20.80
C ALA A 83 -12.92 6.68 -21.53
N GLU A 84 -12.13 7.70 -21.86
CA GLU A 84 -10.77 7.54 -22.40
C GLU A 84 -9.86 6.80 -21.44
N SER A 85 -9.93 7.12 -20.15
CA SER A 85 -9.13 6.48 -19.10
C SER A 85 -9.51 5.00 -18.95
N ARG A 86 -10.80 4.68 -18.96
CA ARG A 86 -11.27 3.29 -18.97
C ARG A 86 -10.67 2.52 -20.15
N LYS A 87 -10.82 3.07 -21.36
CA LYS A 87 -10.26 2.43 -22.55
C LYS A 87 -8.76 2.25 -22.49
N TRP A 88 -8.04 3.23 -21.94
CA TRP A 88 -6.59 3.13 -21.76
C TRP A 88 -6.20 1.95 -20.86
N TYR A 89 -6.92 1.73 -19.74
CA TYR A 89 -6.69 0.57 -18.88
C TYR A 89 -7.06 -0.74 -19.57
N GLU A 90 -8.16 -0.79 -20.31
CA GLU A 90 -8.57 -1.97 -21.10
C GLU A 90 -7.47 -2.35 -22.12
N ASP A 91 -6.95 -1.38 -22.87
CA ASP A 91 -5.95 -1.59 -23.91
C ASP A 91 -4.59 -2.03 -23.34
N ASN A 92 -4.21 -1.57 -22.14
CA ASN A 92 -2.89 -1.81 -21.59
C ASN A 92 -2.83 -2.99 -20.59
N TYR A 93 -3.95 -3.35 -19.96
CA TYR A 93 -3.96 -4.35 -18.87
C TYR A 93 -5.05 -5.42 -19.00
N GLY A 94 -6.01 -5.26 -19.91
CA GLY A 94 -7.21 -6.11 -19.97
C GLY A 94 -7.03 -7.50 -20.58
N SER A 95 -5.90 -7.82 -21.21
CA SER A 95 -5.77 -9.05 -22.03
C SER A 95 -4.49 -9.85 -21.82
N HIS A 96 -3.75 -9.61 -20.74
CA HIS A 96 -2.48 -10.28 -20.53
C HIS A 96 -2.61 -11.50 -19.62
N GLU A 97 -1.98 -12.62 -20.02
CA GLU A 97 -1.69 -13.72 -19.10
C GLU A 97 -0.50 -13.34 -18.23
N PHE A 98 -0.68 -13.34 -16.91
CA PHE A 98 0.34 -12.92 -15.94
C PHE A 98 0.20 -13.72 -14.63
N CYS A 99 1.25 -13.68 -13.81
CA CYS A 99 1.14 -14.02 -12.40
C CYS A 99 1.11 -12.73 -11.57
N GLY A 100 0.18 -12.65 -10.61
CA GLY A 100 -0.05 -11.44 -9.81
C GLY A 100 0.58 -11.48 -8.42
N TYR A 101 1.11 -12.65 -7.99
CA TYR A 101 1.65 -12.85 -6.64
C TYR A 101 2.64 -14.03 -6.64
N PRO A 102 3.48 -14.19 -5.61
CA PRO A 102 4.31 -15.37 -5.44
C PRO A 102 3.48 -16.65 -5.39
N ALA A 103 3.93 -17.71 -6.04
CA ALA A 103 3.21 -18.99 -6.05
C ALA A 103 2.86 -19.44 -4.62
N ALA A 104 1.58 -19.66 -4.40
CA ALA A 104 1.05 -20.04 -3.09
C ALA A 104 1.37 -21.50 -2.74
N ASP A 105 1.52 -21.80 -1.45
CA ASP A 105 1.68 -23.19 -0.96
C ASP A 105 0.36 -23.95 -1.01
N PHE A 106 -0.74 -23.23 -0.85
CA PHE A 106 -2.09 -23.80 -0.82
C PHE A 106 -2.99 -23.00 -1.76
N TYR A 107 -3.83 -23.71 -2.50
CA TYR A 107 -4.95 -23.09 -3.20
C TYR A 107 -6.09 -22.93 -2.21
N ASP A 108 -6.78 -21.79 -2.26
CA ASP A 108 -7.92 -21.52 -1.37
C ASP A 108 -8.93 -22.67 -1.46
N MET A 109 -9.11 -23.36 -0.37
CA MET A 109 -10.08 -24.45 -0.24
C MET A 109 -11.44 -23.94 0.26
N GLY A 110 -11.69 -22.65 0.18
CA GLY A 110 -12.98 -22.01 0.46
C GLY A 110 -13.44 -22.21 1.90
N GLY A 111 -12.97 -21.46 2.86
CA GLY A 111 -13.56 -21.54 4.19
C GLY A 111 -12.73 -21.06 5.37
N GLY A 112 -11.61 -20.48 5.16
CA GLY A 112 -10.82 -19.90 6.24
C GLY A 112 -10.93 -18.40 6.27
N LEU A 113 -11.63 -17.84 7.24
CA LEU A 113 -11.53 -16.43 7.56
C LEU A 113 -10.06 -16.01 7.63
N ASN A 114 -9.65 -15.23 6.69
CA ASN A 114 -8.63 -14.20 6.63
C ASN A 114 -7.61 -14.17 7.79
N LYS A 115 -6.93 -15.26 8.05
CA LYS A 115 -5.76 -15.21 8.91
C LYS A 115 -4.66 -14.52 8.15
N GLN A 116 -4.16 -13.44 8.70
CA GLN A 116 -2.99 -12.72 8.19
C GLN A 116 -1.74 -13.19 8.92
N GLY A 117 -0.68 -13.40 8.15
CA GLY A 117 0.67 -13.53 8.66
C GLY A 117 1.43 -12.22 8.43
N LEU A 118 2.37 -11.90 9.29
CA LEU A 118 3.24 -10.74 9.16
C LEU A 118 4.70 -11.18 9.30
N LEU A 119 5.52 -10.79 8.34
CA LEU A 119 6.97 -10.89 8.41
C LEU A 119 7.56 -9.49 8.29
N SER A 120 8.30 -9.05 9.31
CA SER A 120 9.07 -7.82 9.29
C SER A 120 10.54 -8.13 9.07
N VAL A 121 11.15 -7.50 8.08
CA VAL A 121 12.56 -7.71 7.74
C VAL A 121 13.26 -6.39 7.56
N ARG A 122 14.38 -6.20 8.27
CA ARG A 122 15.27 -5.06 8.05
C ARG A 122 16.12 -5.32 6.81
N SER A 123 16.13 -4.37 5.88
CA SER A 123 16.86 -4.53 4.61
C SER A 123 18.38 -4.57 4.76
N GLY A 124 18.93 -4.04 5.86
CA GLY A 124 20.37 -3.87 6.05
C GLY A 124 21.00 -2.73 5.25
N LEU A 125 20.18 -1.90 4.61
CA LEU A 125 20.63 -0.73 3.85
C LEU A 125 20.77 0.49 4.78
N ALA A 126 21.79 1.31 4.53
CA ALA A 126 21.92 2.62 5.16
C ALA A 126 20.90 3.62 4.57
N ASP A 127 20.65 4.70 5.30
CA ASP A 127 19.65 5.72 4.96
C ASP A 127 19.88 6.36 3.57
N ASP A 128 21.14 6.57 3.16
CA ASP A 128 21.53 7.18 1.90
C ASP A 128 21.62 6.18 0.72
N SER A 129 21.35 4.89 0.94
CA SER A 129 21.51 3.85 -0.07
C SER A 129 20.66 4.07 -1.31
N LEU A 130 19.53 4.75 -1.18
CA LEU A 130 18.63 5.08 -2.29
C LEU A 130 19.03 6.35 -3.07
N ASP A 131 20.04 7.10 -2.64
CA ASP A 131 20.46 8.34 -3.32
C ASP A 131 20.96 8.10 -4.76
N VAL A 132 21.46 6.91 -5.04
CA VAL A 132 21.84 6.51 -6.39
C VAL A 132 20.69 6.61 -7.40
N LEU A 133 19.44 6.43 -6.97
CA LEU A 133 18.26 6.49 -7.83
C LEU A 133 18.09 7.87 -8.49
N LYS A 134 18.55 8.94 -7.83
CA LYS A 134 18.54 10.31 -8.37
C LYS A 134 19.31 10.43 -9.68
N ARG A 135 20.42 9.69 -9.83
CA ARG A 135 21.24 9.67 -11.06
C ARG A 135 20.50 9.01 -12.23
N TYR A 136 19.59 8.07 -11.91
CA TYR A 136 18.74 7.39 -12.90
C TYR A 136 17.40 8.09 -13.07
N HIS A 137 17.19 9.23 -12.39
CA HIS A 137 15.93 9.96 -12.37
C HIS A 137 14.72 9.09 -11.93
N LEU A 138 14.94 8.11 -11.05
CA LEU A 138 13.92 7.22 -10.53
C LEU A 138 13.40 7.73 -9.19
N THR A 139 12.11 7.62 -8.99
CA THR A 139 11.51 7.73 -7.65
C THR A 139 11.67 6.41 -6.89
N HIS A 140 11.65 6.48 -5.57
CA HIS A 140 11.68 5.27 -4.74
C HIS A 140 10.52 4.34 -5.07
N THR A 141 9.31 4.88 -5.27
CA THR A 141 8.12 4.08 -5.65
C THR A 141 8.36 3.32 -6.96
N GLU A 142 8.83 3.98 -8.02
CA GLU A 142 9.12 3.33 -9.31
C GLU A 142 10.16 2.22 -9.16
N PHE A 143 11.18 2.45 -8.34
CA PHE A 143 12.21 1.46 -8.07
C PHE A 143 11.67 0.24 -7.33
N PHE A 144 10.87 0.43 -6.27
CA PHE A 144 10.29 -0.68 -5.51
C PHE A 144 9.20 -1.43 -6.29
N ILE A 145 8.46 -0.76 -7.19
CA ILE A 145 7.58 -1.45 -8.16
C ILE A 145 8.43 -2.38 -9.04
N ALA A 146 9.53 -1.87 -9.62
CA ALA A 146 10.42 -2.67 -10.45
C ALA A 146 11.01 -3.88 -9.70
N LEU A 147 11.41 -3.68 -8.44
CA LEU A 147 11.88 -4.77 -7.58
C LEU A 147 10.81 -5.83 -7.34
N SER A 148 9.58 -5.42 -7.05
CA SER A 148 8.46 -6.32 -6.80
C SER A 148 8.13 -7.15 -8.03
N LEU A 149 8.10 -6.55 -9.22
CA LEU A 149 7.91 -7.25 -10.48
C LEU A 149 9.00 -8.30 -10.70
N PHE A 150 10.26 -7.91 -10.53
CA PHE A 150 11.39 -8.82 -10.77
C PHE A 150 11.47 -9.93 -9.72
N ALA A 151 11.26 -9.63 -8.45
CA ALA A 151 11.26 -10.63 -7.39
C ALA A 151 10.15 -11.67 -7.57
N THR A 152 8.96 -11.22 -7.97
CA THR A 152 7.84 -12.12 -8.25
C THR A 152 8.10 -12.99 -9.47
N ALA A 153 8.67 -12.41 -10.54
CA ALA A 153 9.07 -13.15 -11.73
C ALA A 153 10.11 -14.24 -11.40
N GLU A 154 11.12 -13.89 -10.61
CA GLU A 154 12.16 -14.85 -10.21
C GLU A 154 11.61 -15.96 -9.31
N TYR A 155 10.79 -15.59 -8.32
CA TYR A 155 10.18 -16.59 -7.42
C TYR A 155 9.31 -17.60 -8.17
N ASN A 156 8.52 -17.12 -9.13
CA ASN A 156 7.57 -17.94 -9.90
C ASN A 156 8.18 -18.61 -11.13
N LEU A 157 9.42 -18.26 -11.50
CA LEU A 157 10.01 -18.67 -12.78
C LEU A 157 9.12 -18.29 -13.98
N ASN A 158 8.42 -17.17 -13.88
CA ASN A 158 7.51 -16.63 -14.88
C ASN A 158 7.84 -15.15 -15.13
N PRO A 159 8.28 -14.77 -16.34
CA PRO A 159 8.69 -13.41 -16.61
C PRO A 159 7.53 -12.41 -16.73
N SER A 160 6.30 -12.88 -16.98
CA SER A 160 5.13 -12.02 -17.13
C SER A 160 4.46 -11.81 -15.78
N VAL A 161 4.56 -10.58 -15.23
CA VAL A 161 4.07 -10.24 -13.91
C VAL A 161 3.23 -8.97 -13.96
N LEU A 162 2.10 -9.00 -13.26
CA LEU A 162 1.29 -7.83 -12.95
C LEU A 162 1.17 -7.74 -11.43
N ILE A 163 1.46 -6.57 -10.90
CA ILE A 163 1.21 -6.26 -9.49
C ILE A 163 0.37 -5.00 -9.39
N THR A 164 -0.19 -4.72 -8.23
CA THR A 164 -0.73 -3.40 -7.91
C THR A 164 0.23 -2.62 -7.04
N TRP A 165 0.10 -1.30 -7.04
CA TRP A 165 0.82 -0.42 -6.15
C TRP A 165 -0.13 0.67 -5.64
N CYS A 166 -0.01 0.96 -4.36
CA CYS A 166 -0.89 1.90 -3.68
C CYS A 166 -0.44 3.34 -3.96
N ASN A 167 -1.36 4.16 -4.45
CA ASN A 167 -1.17 5.59 -4.57
C ASN A 167 -2.08 6.34 -3.58
N LYS A 168 -1.53 7.34 -2.92
CA LYS A 168 -2.24 8.12 -1.88
C LYS A 168 -3.44 8.94 -2.36
N GLY A 169 -3.70 9.03 -3.68
CA GLY A 169 -4.90 9.66 -4.26
C GLY A 169 -5.04 11.19 -4.05
N ARG A 170 -4.06 11.85 -3.46
CA ARG A 170 -4.10 13.26 -3.09
C ARG A 170 -3.40 14.15 -4.12
N TRP A 171 -4.04 14.37 -5.26
CA TRP A 171 -3.48 15.05 -6.43
C TRP A 171 -3.47 16.57 -6.36
N LYS A 172 -4.48 17.15 -5.69
CA LYS A 172 -4.67 18.60 -5.57
C LYS A 172 -4.24 19.05 -4.18
N ARG A 173 -3.76 20.28 -4.04
CA ARG A 173 -3.35 20.85 -2.74
C ARG A 173 -4.45 20.76 -1.67
N LYS A 174 -5.72 20.95 -2.08
CA LYS A 174 -6.87 20.83 -1.18
C LYS A 174 -7.05 19.40 -0.65
N HIS A 175 -6.68 18.36 -1.41
CA HIS A 175 -6.79 16.97 -1.00
C HIS A 175 -5.88 16.60 0.18
N HIS A 176 -4.79 17.36 0.41
CA HIS A 176 -3.86 17.12 1.52
C HIS A 176 -4.42 17.52 2.91
N ARG A 177 -5.68 17.95 2.97
CA ARG A 177 -6.39 18.26 4.21
C ARG A 177 -7.61 17.40 4.44
N ILE A 178 -7.89 16.45 3.56
CA ILE A 178 -9.07 15.61 3.63
C ILE A 178 -8.78 14.40 4.49
N THR A 179 -9.61 14.22 5.53
CA THR A 179 -9.67 13.01 6.34
C THR A 179 -10.64 12.04 5.68
N GLY A 180 -10.12 11.10 4.88
CA GLY A 180 -10.96 10.16 4.14
C GLY A 180 -10.15 9.09 3.43
N MET A 181 -10.84 8.11 2.85
CA MET A 181 -10.25 7.03 2.05
C MET A 181 -10.02 7.52 0.62
N MET A 182 -8.78 7.86 0.29
CA MET A 182 -8.41 8.42 -1.02
C MET A 182 -7.38 7.59 -1.77
N ILE A 183 -6.82 6.55 -1.15
CA ILE A 183 -5.87 5.68 -1.83
C ILE A 183 -6.49 5.02 -3.06
N GLN A 184 -5.66 4.77 -4.05
CA GLN A 184 -6.04 4.05 -5.26
C GLN A 184 -4.96 3.03 -5.58
N ASP A 185 -5.36 1.81 -5.84
CA ASP A 185 -4.48 0.78 -6.36
C ASP A 185 -4.38 0.93 -7.87
N MET A 186 -3.13 0.96 -8.34
CA MET A 186 -2.79 1.15 -9.74
C MET A 186 -1.95 -0.03 -10.22
N PRO A 187 -2.11 -0.49 -11.47
CA PRO A 187 -1.39 -1.63 -11.98
C PRO A 187 0.02 -1.27 -12.43
N ALA A 188 0.89 -2.27 -12.39
CA ALA A 188 2.14 -2.30 -13.14
C ALA A 188 2.32 -3.70 -13.72
N PHE A 189 2.45 -3.80 -15.04
CA PHE A 189 2.63 -5.04 -15.77
C PHE A 189 3.90 -5.00 -16.61
N LEU A 190 4.69 -6.07 -16.56
CA LEU A 190 5.87 -6.19 -17.39
C LEU A 190 6.25 -7.64 -17.64
N ASN A 191 6.73 -7.94 -18.85
CA ASN A 191 7.55 -9.10 -19.10
C ASN A 191 9.02 -8.69 -18.83
N VAL A 192 9.63 -9.28 -17.81
CA VAL A 192 10.97 -8.89 -17.33
C VAL A 192 12.10 -9.68 -17.97
N GLU A 193 11.80 -10.57 -18.93
CA GLU A 193 12.78 -11.44 -19.56
C GLU A 193 13.89 -10.63 -20.25
N GLY A 194 15.13 -10.91 -19.91
CA GLY A 194 16.31 -10.25 -20.48
C GLY A 194 16.53 -8.79 -20.07
N LEU A 195 15.69 -8.24 -19.20
CA LEU A 195 15.80 -6.85 -18.76
C LEU A 195 16.64 -6.71 -17.48
N SER A 196 17.39 -5.62 -17.39
CA SER A 196 18.00 -5.20 -16.13
C SER A 196 16.98 -4.49 -15.24
N ILE A 197 17.25 -4.40 -13.94
CA ILE A 197 16.40 -3.62 -13.02
C ILE A 197 16.26 -2.16 -13.47
N ALA A 198 17.30 -1.57 -14.05
CA ALA A 198 17.24 -0.20 -14.56
C ALA A 198 16.28 -0.07 -15.76
N ASP A 199 16.27 -1.05 -16.68
CA ASP A 199 15.35 -1.09 -17.80
C ASP A 199 13.91 -1.28 -17.32
N ILE A 200 13.70 -2.21 -16.37
CA ILE A 200 12.41 -2.44 -15.73
C ILE A 200 11.90 -1.16 -15.08
N ALA A 201 12.72 -0.49 -14.28
CA ALA A 201 12.35 0.74 -13.61
C ALA A 201 12.03 1.88 -14.59
N SER A 202 12.73 1.96 -15.73
CA SER A 202 12.42 2.91 -16.80
C SER A 202 11.06 2.62 -17.44
N SER A 203 10.73 1.35 -17.68
CA SER A 203 9.43 0.92 -18.21
C SER A 203 8.30 1.18 -17.19
N VAL A 204 8.53 0.89 -15.92
CA VAL A 204 7.61 1.19 -14.81
C VAL A 204 7.31 2.68 -14.75
N ARG A 205 8.31 3.56 -14.89
CA ARG A 205 8.09 5.00 -14.92
C ARG A 205 7.09 5.42 -16.00
N GLN A 206 7.14 4.83 -17.19
CA GLN A 206 6.19 5.15 -18.24
C GLN A 206 4.78 4.70 -17.87
N GLN A 207 4.64 3.53 -17.27
CA GLN A 207 3.35 3.03 -16.80
C GLN A 207 2.79 3.88 -15.66
N VAL A 208 3.61 4.24 -14.66
CA VAL A 208 3.22 5.15 -13.58
C VAL A 208 2.72 6.48 -14.12
N LYS A 209 3.42 7.07 -15.13
CA LYS A 209 2.93 8.29 -15.79
C LYS A 209 1.59 8.08 -16.48
N GLY A 210 1.40 6.95 -17.17
CA GLY A 210 0.12 6.59 -17.78
C GLY A 210 -1.00 6.47 -16.75
N CYS A 211 -0.79 5.71 -15.68
CA CYS A 211 -1.73 5.60 -14.57
C CYS A 211 -2.08 6.97 -13.96
N MET A 212 -1.08 7.85 -13.81
CA MET A 212 -1.29 9.20 -13.28
C MET A 212 -2.11 10.10 -14.22
N LEU A 213 -2.00 9.92 -15.53
CA LEU A 213 -2.82 10.64 -16.52
C LEU A 213 -4.27 10.13 -16.51
N HIS A 214 -4.45 8.83 -16.31
CA HIS A 214 -5.76 8.14 -16.36
C HIS A 214 -6.33 7.81 -14.97
N ARG A 215 -5.86 8.47 -13.91
CA ARG A 215 -6.25 8.24 -12.51
C ARG A 215 -7.71 8.49 -12.17
N ASP A 216 -8.46 9.14 -13.07
CA ASP A 216 -9.88 9.43 -12.86
C ASP A 216 -10.72 8.17 -12.92
N TYR A 217 -10.28 7.17 -13.69
CA TYR A 217 -10.89 5.85 -13.73
C TYR A 217 -10.19 4.91 -12.72
N PRO A 218 -10.93 4.31 -11.76
CA PRO A 218 -10.32 3.34 -10.84
C PRO A 218 -10.04 2.03 -11.58
N TYR A 219 -8.76 1.67 -11.67
CA TYR A 219 -8.33 0.45 -12.35
C TYR A 219 -9.07 -0.81 -11.87
N MET A 220 -9.27 -0.94 -10.55
CA MET A 220 -9.97 -2.08 -9.96
C MET A 220 -11.44 -2.21 -10.40
N SER A 221 -12.01 -1.19 -11.05
CA SER A 221 -13.37 -1.26 -11.64
C SER A 221 -13.38 -1.74 -13.08
N LEU A 222 -12.24 -2.13 -13.64
CA LEU A 222 -12.14 -2.53 -15.04
C LEU A 222 -12.87 -3.84 -15.33
N ASP A 223 -12.74 -4.82 -14.44
CA ASP A 223 -13.41 -6.12 -14.52
C ASP A 223 -13.76 -6.58 -13.11
N GLU A 224 -14.96 -7.15 -12.90
CA GLU A 224 -15.34 -7.78 -11.63
C GLU A 224 -14.35 -8.88 -11.23
N LYS A 225 -13.80 -9.61 -12.22
CA LYS A 225 -12.73 -10.59 -11.98
C LYS A 225 -11.43 -9.96 -11.46
N MET A 226 -11.17 -8.68 -11.72
CA MET A 226 -10.00 -7.99 -11.17
C MET A 226 -10.19 -7.60 -9.71
N LEU A 227 -11.43 -7.42 -9.26
CA LEU A 227 -11.78 -7.29 -7.84
C LEU A 227 -11.62 -8.60 -7.07
N GLU A 228 -11.79 -9.73 -7.78
CA GLU A 228 -11.56 -11.08 -7.24
C GLU A 228 -10.10 -11.53 -7.39
N ASN A 229 -9.30 -10.86 -8.21
CA ASN A 229 -7.90 -11.16 -8.39
C ASN A 229 -7.09 -10.58 -7.23
N GLU A 230 -6.92 -11.41 -6.30
CA GLU A 230 -5.98 -11.38 -5.23
C GLU A 230 -4.57 -11.14 -5.80
N ASN A 231 -4.02 -9.97 -5.57
CA ASN A 231 -2.75 -9.56 -6.12
C ASN A 231 -1.74 -9.27 -5.02
N LEU A 232 -0.48 -9.14 -5.41
CA LEU A 232 0.52 -8.46 -4.61
C LEU A 232 0.30 -6.96 -4.76
N CYS A 233 0.19 -6.25 -3.62
CA CYS A 233 0.17 -4.80 -3.58
C CYS A 233 1.46 -4.25 -2.96
N LEU A 234 2.13 -3.35 -3.67
CA LEU A 234 3.25 -2.60 -3.13
C LEU A 234 2.76 -1.30 -2.49
N ILE A 235 3.12 -1.07 -1.24
CA ILE A 235 2.79 0.12 -0.47
C ILE A 235 4.09 0.83 -0.06
N TYR A 236 4.45 1.89 -0.77
CA TYR A 236 5.60 2.69 -0.38
C TYR A 236 5.17 3.79 0.59
N GLN A 237 5.51 3.62 1.86
CA GLN A 237 5.16 4.55 2.94
C GLN A 237 6.17 5.71 3.06
N GLY A 238 7.41 5.49 2.65
CA GLY A 238 8.50 6.45 2.87
C GLY A 238 8.71 6.71 4.36
N ARG A 239 9.00 7.96 4.72
CA ARG A 239 9.19 8.40 6.12
C ARG A 239 7.88 8.85 6.79
N LEU A 240 6.75 8.26 6.44
CA LEU A 240 5.44 8.66 6.93
C LEU A 240 5.33 8.67 8.46
N TYR A 241 6.11 7.83 9.13
CA TYR A 241 6.04 7.58 10.58
C TYR A 241 7.19 8.19 11.38
N THR A 242 8.08 8.98 10.76
CA THR A 242 9.30 9.46 11.44
C THR A 242 9.14 10.79 12.18
N ASP A 243 8.08 11.55 11.92
CA ASP A 243 7.91 12.88 12.49
C ASP A 243 6.90 12.90 13.65
N GLY A 244 7.33 12.51 14.86
CA GLY A 244 6.56 12.79 16.05
C GLY A 244 6.42 11.66 17.09
N PRO A 245 5.80 11.95 18.25
CA PRO A 245 5.64 10.99 19.37
C PRO A 245 4.68 9.83 19.10
N VAL A 246 4.19 9.69 17.87
CA VAL A 246 3.18 8.70 17.43
C VAL A 246 3.82 7.34 17.12
N ILE A 247 5.14 7.29 16.87
CA ILE A 247 5.84 6.09 16.38
C ILE A 247 5.77 4.87 17.28
N PRO A 248 5.99 4.95 18.62
CA PRO A 248 5.89 3.77 19.48
C PRO A 248 4.48 3.17 19.53
N LEU A 249 3.48 4.05 19.43
CA LEU A 249 2.07 3.67 19.45
C LEU A 249 1.66 2.99 18.13
N ILE A 250 2.24 3.40 17.00
CA ILE A 250 1.96 2.81 15.70
C ILE A 250 2.49 1.38 15.59
N ALA A 251 3.68 1.10 16.12
CA ALA A 251 4.21 -0.26 16.12
C ALA A 251 3.29 -1.22 16.90
N GLU A 252 2.81 -0.80 18.08
CA GLU A 252 1.84 -1.59 18.85
C GLU A 252 0.47 -1.69 18.16
N LEU A 253 0.02 -0.63 17.48
CA LEU A 253 -1.24 -0.62 16.74
C LEU A 253 -1.18 -1.49 15.49
N LEU A 254 -0.07 -1.50 14.76
CA LEU A 254 0.16 -2.40 13.63
C LEU A 254 0.13 -3.86 14.10
N GLU A 255 0.74 -4.16 15.24
CA GLU A 255 0.66 -5.50 15.84
C GLU A 255 -0.77 -5.89 16.25
N MET A 256 -1.58 -4.92 16.68
CA MET A 256 -3.00 -5.13 17.01
C MET A 256 -3.87 -5.26 15.75
N GLN A 257 -3.66 -4.42 14.73
CA GLN A 257 -4.38 -4.49 13.46
C GLN A 257 -4.16 -5.83 12.78
N ASN A 258 -2.93 -6.32 12.74
CA ASN A 258 -2.59 -7.59 12.08
C ASN A 258 -3.20 -8.83 12.72
N LYS A 259 -3.75 -8.72 13.95
CA LYS A 259 -4.51 -9.81 14.58
C LYS A 259 -6.00 -9.83 14.22
N HIS A 260 -6.52 -8.74 13.69
CA HIS A 260 -7.96 -8.54 13.54
C HIS A 260 -8.39 -7.99 12.16
N ALA A 261 -7.44 -7.51 11.35
CA ALA A 261 -7.72 -7.00 10.01
C ALA A 261 -7.32 -8.05 8.96
N GLY A 262 -8.20 -8.34 8.02
CA GLY A 262 -7.87 -9.05 6.80
C GLY A 262 -7.37 -8.05 5.75
N SER A 263 -6.22 -8.30 5.11
CA SER A 263 -5.90 -7.64 3.85
C SER A 263 -6.84 -8.14 2.76
N GLN A 264 -7.17 -7.28 1.80
CA GLN A 264 -7.88 -7.68 0.58
C GLN A 264 -6.92 -8.32 -0.43
N ASN A 265 -5.60 -8.12 -0.26
CA ASN A 265 -4.57 -8.66 -1.12
C ASN A 265 -4.03 -9.98 -0.56
N ILE A 266 -3.52 -10.81 -1.44
CA ILE A 266 -2.81 -12.04 -1.06
C ILE A 266 -1.51 -11.72 -0.34
N LEU A 267 -0.83 -10.66 -0.79
CA LEU A 267 0.42 -10.19 -0.22
C LEU A 267 0.53 -8.68 -0.35
N ASP A 268 0.71 -7.99 0.77
CA ASP A 268 1.14 -6.60 0.78
C ASP A 268 2.64 -6.53 1.09
N ILE A 269 3.36 -5.71 0.35
CA ILE A 269 4.75 -5.36 0.65
C ILE A 269 4.78 -3.88 1.02
N GLU A 270 4.98 -3.60 2.30
CA GLU A 270 5.15 -2.23 2.76
C GLU A 270 6.64 -1.88 2.87
N VAL A 271 7.01 -0.75 2.31
CA VAL A 271 8.38 -0.21 2.36
C VAL A 271 8.36 1.02 3.23
N ILE A 272 9.07 0.96 4.35
CA ILE A 272 9.13 2.02 5.37
C ILE A 272 10.57 2.50 5.48
N GLU A 273 10.80 3.79 5.26
CA GLU A 273 12.08 4.42 5.55
C GLU A 273 12.12 4.84 7.02
N THR A 274 13.18 4.45 7.70
CA THR A 274 13.45 4.80 9.09
C THR A 274 14.82 5.48 9.20
N ASP A 275 15.14 6.04 10.37
CA ASP A 275 16.46 6.63 10.59
C ASP A 275 17.59 5.57 10.56
N ASP A 276 17.25 4.31 10.76
CA ASP A 276 18.18 3.17 10.74
C ASP A 276 18.25 2.47 9.35
N GLY A 277 17.53 3.00 8.33
CA GLY A 277 17.50 2.43 6.98
C GLY A 277 16.09 2.11 6.48
N ILE A 278 15.93 0.95 5.82
CA ILE A 278 14.69 0.55 5.19
C ILE A 278 14.17 -0.74 5.82
N ASP A 279 12.97 -0.69 6.35
CA ASP A 279 12.23 -1.84 6.83
C ASP A 279 11.19 -2.29 5.80
N LEU A 280 11.06 -3.60 5.63
CA LEU A 280 10.11 -4.24 4.73
C LEU A 280 9.12 -5.05 5.57
N LEU A 281 7.83 -4.81 5.38
CA LEU A 281 6.77 -5.59 5.98
C LEU A 281 6.07 -6.40 4.89
N PHE A 282 5.98 -7.71 5.08
CA PHE A 282 5.24 -8.63 4.24
C PHE A 282 4.00 -9.08 5.01
N ASN A 283 2.85 -8.53 4.66
CA ASN A 283 1.56 -8.91 5.23
C ASN A 283 0.87 -9.85 4.23
N TYR A 284 0.65 -11.09 4.62
CA TYR A 284 0.26 -12.15 3.71
C TYR A 284 -0.92 -12.99 4.19
N ALA A 285 -1.65 -13.56 3.25
CA ALA A 285 -2.75 -14.48 3.51
C ALA A 285 -2.21 -15.82 4.09
N ALA A 286 -2.30 -16.01 5.41
CA ALA A 286 -1.74 -17.17 6.09
C ALA A 286 -2.49 -18.49 5.78
N HIS A 287 -3.63 -18.45 5.10
CA HIS A 287 -4.32 -19.63 4.57
C HIS A 287 -3.74 -20.09 3.22
N MET A 288 -2.99 -19.21 2.53
CA MET A 288 -2.35 -19.50 1.24
C MET A 288 -0.86 -19.75 1.36
N TYR A 289 -0.19 -19.18 2.35
CA TYR A 289 1.26 -19.26 2.49
C TYR A 289 1.70 -19.82 3.84
N LYS A 290 2.75 -20.63 3.78
CA LYS A 290 3.57 -20.96 4.94
C LYS A 290 4.51 -19.79 5.25
N PRO A 291 4.84 -19.53 6.52
CA PRO A 291 5.83 -18.51 6.88
C PRO A 291 7.15 -18.65 6.12
N GLU A 292 7.64 -19.89 5.95
CA GLU A 292 8.91 -20.21 5.29
C GLU A 292 8.92 -19.82 3.80
N SER A 293 7.75 -19.84 3.15
CA SER A 293 7.63 -19.43 1.74
C SER A 293 7.74 -17.90 1.61
N ILE A 294 7.16 -17.17 2.53
CA ILE A 294 7.30 -15.69 2.57
C ILE A 294 8.71 -15.29 3.02
N GLU A 295 9.34 -16.00 3.95
CA GLU A 295 10.75 -15.81 4.29
C GLU A 295 11.64 -15.98 3.05
N ARG A 296 11.44 -17.05 2.27
CA ARG A 296 12.19 -17.27 1.03
C ARG A 296 11.95 -16.16 0.01
N TYR A 297 10.70 -15.72 -0.17
CA TYR A 297 10.38 -14.60 -1.05
C TYR A 297 11.06 -13.31 -0.59
N SER A 298 11.02 -13.00 0.70
CA SER A 298 11.67 -11.81 1.27
C SER A 298 13.19 -11.84 1.08
N GLN A 299 13.83 -13.00 1.20
CA GLN A 299 15.26 -13.17 0.95
C GLN A 299 15.62 -12.91 -0.52
N ILE A 300 14.80 -13.37 -1.47
CA ILE A 300 14.95 -13.08 -2.89
C ILE A 300 14.82 -11.57 -3.11
N PHE A 301 13.79 -10.95 -2.56
CA PHE A 301 13.54 -9.51 -2.68
C PHE A 301 14.73 -8.68 -2.17
N ILE A 302 15.23 -8.98 -0.97
CA ILE A 302 16.37 -8.29 -0.35
C ILE A 302 17.65 -8.50 -1.18
N ARG A 303 17.91 -9.71 -1.64
CA ARG A 303 19.07 -10.00 -2.49
C ARG A 303 19.04 -9.17 -3.77
N ILE A 304 17.88 -9.10 -4.44
CA ILE A 304 17.70 -8.31 -5.66
C ILE A 304 17.89 -6.82 -5.35
N LEU A 305 17.33 -6.34 -4.24
CA LEU A 305 17.48 -4.96 -3.79
C LEU A 305 18.97 -4.57 -3.64
N HIS A 306 19.74 -5.38 -2.92
CA HIS A 306 21.19 -5.13 -2.74
C HIS A 306 21.95 -5.22 -4.07
N ASP A 307 21.66 -6.20 -4.91
CA ASP A 307 22.33 -6.38 -6.19
C ASP A 307 22.03 -5.22 -7.16
N ALA A 308 20.77 -4.77 -7.19
CA ALA A 308 20.37 -3.63 -8.01
C ALA A 308 21.13 -2.36 -7.62
N LEU A 309 21.12 -2.00 -6.34
CA LEU A 309 21.80 -0.80 -5.84
C LEU A 309 23.31 -0.87 -6.05
N ARG A 310 23.92 -2.04 -5.81
CA ARG A 310 25.35 -2.25 -6.06
C ARG A 310 25.71 -2.03 -7.53
N ARG A 311 24.94 -2.59 -8.47
CA ARG A 311 25.17 -2.43 -9.92
C ARG A 311 24.93 -1.00 -10.37
N MET A 312 23.89 -0.34 -9.86
CA MET A 312 23.61 1.06 -10.17
C MET A 312 24.73 1.97 -9.67
N ASN A 313 25.30 1.72 -8.49
CA ASN A 313 26.44 2.46 -7.99
C ASN A 313 27.73 2.20 -8.79
N ALA A 314 27.94 0.98 -9.28
CA ALA A 314 29.13 0.64 -10.08
C ALA A 314 29.10 1.25 -11.50
N ASN A 315 27.91 1.53 -12.04
CA ASN A 315 27.69 2.09 -13.38
C ASN A 315 27.44 3.61 -13.36
N ALA A 316 27.49 4.22 -12.20
CA ALA A 316 27.29 5.65 -11.97
C ALA A 316 28.61 6.40 -11.81
#